data_e69f79748d3401e450329a27fbf8b2b2
#
_entry.id   e69f79748d3401e450329a27fbf8b2b2
#
_cell.length_a   1.000
_cell.length_b   1.000
_cell.length_c   1.000
_cell.angle_alpha   90.00
_cell.angle_beta   90.00
_cell.angle_gamma   90.00
#
_symmetry.space_group_name_H-M   'P 1'
#
loop_
_entity.id
_entity.type
_entity.pdbx_description
1 polymer ?
#
loop_
_entity_poly.entity_id
_entity_poly.type
_entity_poly.pdbx_seq_one_letter_code
_entity_poly.pdbx_strand_id
1 'polypeptide(L)' 'MTAPTKHVVEAAERVTRRLADGRIVALAVVLVNDRGQTITTFAGSADGHYWALMAGVGGLLSRLHAEG' A
#
# COMPACT_ATOMS: atom_id res chain seq x y z
N MET A 1 9.01 -8.68 22.04
CA MET A 1 8.12 -8.52 20.88
C MET A 1 7.41 -7.18 20.94
N THR A 2 7.46 -6.42 19.88
CA THR A 2 6.83 -5.11 19.82
C THR A 2 5.34 -5.27 19.50
N ALA A 3 4.49 -4.56 20.22
CA ALA A 3 3.05 -4.56 19.93
C ALA A 3 2.80 -3.97 18.53
N PRO A 4 1.80 -4.46 17.79
CA PRO A 4 1.46 -3.87 16.49
C PRO A 4 1.11 -2.40 16.64
N THR A 5 1.55 -1.59 15.70
CA THR A 5 1.17 -0.19 15.66
C THR A 5 -0.28 -0.09 15.24
N LYS A 6 -1.10 0.48 16.10
CA LYS A 6 -2.55 0.56 15.90
C LYS A 6 -2.92 1.20 14.56
N HIS A 7 -2.27 2.30 14.20
CA HIS A 7 -2.57 3.00 12.95
C HIS A 7 -2.25 2.17 11.71
N VAL A 8 -1.19 1.37 11.78
CA VAL A 8 -0.81 0.49 10.66
C VAL A 8 -1.86 -0.60 10.48
N VAL A 9 -2.27 -1.23 11.58
CA VAL A 9 -3.29 -2.28 11.55
C VAL A 9 -4.62 -1.73 11.03
N GLU A 10 -5.04 -0.56 11.49
CA GLU A 10 -6.27 0.07 11.03
C GLU A 10 -6.22 0.40 9.54
N ALA A 11 -5.08 0.87 9.04
CA ALA A 11 -4.91 1.14 7.62
C ALA A 11 -5.03 -0.14 6.79
N ALA A 12 -4.40 -1.22 7.25
CA ALA A 12 -4.48 -2.52 6.58
C ALA A 12 -5.92 -3.04 6.54
N GLU A 13 -6.66 -2.86 7.62
CA GLU A 13 -8.07 -3.26 7.68
C GLU A 13 -8.92 -2.50 6.68
N ARG A 14 -8.70 -1.20 6.53
CA ARG A 14 -9.41 -0.39 5.54
C ARG A 14 -9.13 -0.88 4.12
N VAL A 15 -7.87 -1.20 3.83
CA VAL A 15 -7.48 -1.74 2.53
C VAL A 15 -8.17 -3.07 2.28
N THR A 16 -8.15 -3.97 3.26
CA THR A 16 -8.77 -5.28 3.17
C THR A 16 -10.27 -5.16 2.85
N ARG A 17 -10.96 -4.23 3.50
CA ARG A 17 -12.39 -3.99 3.24
C ARG A 17 -12.64 -3.53 1.81
N ARG A 18 -11.78 -2.67 1.28
CA ARG A 18 -11.90 -2.22 -0.12
C ARG A 18 -11.65 -3.37 -1.10
N LEU A 19 -10.71 -4.25 -0.77
CA LEU A 19 -10.42 -5.41 -1.62
C LEU A 19 -11.60 -6.38 -1.68
N ALA A 20 -12.33 -6.53 -0.58
CA ALA A 20 -13.49 -7.42 -0.51
C ALA A 20 -14.64 -7.00 -1.44
N ASP A 21 -14.66 -5.74 -1.85
CA ASP A 21 -15.62 -5.17 -2.76
C ASP A 21 -15.51 -5.73 -4.20
N GLY A 22 -14.34 -6.22 -4.58
CA GLY A 22 -14.11 -6.79 -5.91
C GLY A 22 -13.87 -5.77 -7.01
N ARG A 23 -13.85 -4.48 -6.67
CA ARG A 23 -13.60 -3.41 -7.65
C ARG A 23 -12.13 -3.06 -7.81
N ILE A 24 -11.31 -3.47 -6.85
CA ILE A 24 -9.87 -3.23 -6.89
C ILE A 24 -9.25 -4.33 -7.74
N VAL A 25 -8.56 -3.95 -8.80
CA VAL A 25 -7.98 -4.90 -9.76
C VAL A 25 -6.47 -5.01 -9.66
N ALA A 26 -5.84 -4.13 -8.90
CA ALA A 26 -4.39 -4.15 -8.72
C ALA A 26 -4.03 -3.45 -7.43
N LEU A 27 -2.94 -3.88 -6.82
CA LEU A 27 -2.42 -3.21 -5.62
C LEU A 27 -0.89 -3.28 -5.59
N ALA A 28 -0.30 -2.30 -4.94
CA ALA A 28 1.13 -2.29 -4.63
C ALA A 28 1.27 -1.88 -3.18
N VAL A 29 2.17 -2.54 -2.46
CA VAL A 29 2.34 -2.33 -1.02
C VAL A 29 3.81 -2.17 -0.70
N VAL A 30 4.13 -1.22 0.18
CA VAL A 30 5.45 -1.07 0.77
C VAL A 30 5.29 -1.20 2.28
N LEU A 31 6.03 -2.12 2.87
CA LEU A 31 6.05 -2.31 4.32
C LEU A 31 7.43 -1.99 4.84
N VAL A 32 7.49 -1.42 6.02
CA VAL A 32 8.77 -1.14 6.70
C VAL A 32 8.72 -1.84 8.05
N ASN A 33 9.71 -2.69 8.32
CA ASN A 33 9.78 -3.39 9.60
C ASN A 33 10.48 -2.54 10.67
N ASP A 34 10.59 -3.07 11.88
CA ASP A 34 11.17 -2.37 13.02
C ASP A 34 12.69 -2.14 12.88
N ARG A 35 13.33 -2.77 11.90
CA ARG A 35 14.75 -2.57 11.59
C ARG A 35 14.96 -1.56 10.46
N GLY A 36 13.88 -0.98 9.95
CA GLY A 36 13.95 -0.04 8.85
C GLY A 36 14.09 -0.68 7.48
N GLN A 37 13.95 -2.00 7.38
CA GLN A 37 14.00 -2.70 6.10
C GLN A 37 12.66 -2.61 5.39
N THR A 38 12.70 -2.47 4.07
CA THR A 38 11.49 -2.37 3.26
C THR A 38 11.14 -3.71 2.62
N ILE A 39 9.85 -3.99 2.58
CA ILE A 39 9.30 -5.15 1.91
C ILE A 39 8.28 -4.62 0.90
N THR A 40 8.43 -5.00 -0.36
CA THR A 40 7.50 -4.54 -1.40
C THR A 40 6.84 -5.74 -2.05
N THR A 41 5.58 -5.56 -2.39
CA THR A 41 4.85 -6.55 -3.16
C THR A 41 3.84 -5.84 -4.05
N PHE A 42 3.50 -6.47 -5.16
CA PHE A 42 2.41 -5.99 -5.99
C PHE A 42 1.70 -7.19 -6.61
N ALA A 43 0.43 -7.00 -6.93
CA ALA A 43 -0.39 -8.02 -7.53
C ALA A 43 -1.49 -7.37 -8.36
N GLY A 44 -2.00 -8.11 -9.34
CA GLY A 44 -3.09 -7.64 -10.16
C GLY A 44 -2.83 -7.85 -11.63
N SER A 45 -3.80 -7.43 -12.45
CA SER A 45 -3.68 -7.50 -13.89
C SER A 45 -2.66 -6.48 -14.40
N ALA A 46 -1.69 -6.95 -15.18
CA ALA A 46 -0.72 -6.07 -15.80
C ALA A 46 -1.31 -5.29 -16.97
N ASP A 47 -2.43 -5.77 -17.50
CA ASP A 47 -3.01 -5.22 -18.72
C ASP A 47 -3.79 -3.94 -18.44
N GLY A 48 -3.20 -2.80 -18.80
CA GLY A 48 -3.85 -1.50 -18.70
C GLY A 48 -3.84 -0.85 -17.33
N HIS A 49 -3.45 -1.58 -16.28
CA HIS A 49 -3.46 -1.04 -14.91
C HIS A 49 -2.08 -0.69 -14.37
N TYR A 50 -1.04 -1.11 -15.08
CA TYR A 50 0.34 -0.87 -14.66
C TYR A 50 0.64 0.62 -14.50
N TRP A 51 0.23 1.43 -15.48
CA TRP A 51 0.47 2.87 -15.44
C TRP A 51 -0.31 3.55 -14.31
N ALA A 52 -1.52 3.06 -14.03
CA ALA A 52 -2.31 3.57 -12.93
C ALA A 52 -1.65 3.28 -11.58
N LEU A 53 -1.06 2.09 -11.41
CA LEU A 53 -0.29 1.77 -10.22
C LEU A 53 0.91 2.70 -10.06
N MET A 54 1.65 2.94 -11.14
CA MET A 54 2.81 3.83 -11.10
C MET A 54 2.41 5.25 -10.73
N ALA A 55 1.31 5.75 -11.28
CA ALA A 55 0.80 7.07 -10.94
C ALA A 55 0.39 7.14 -9.48
N GLY A 56 -0.25 6.08 -8.96
CA GLY A 56 -0.63 6.00 -7.55
C GLY A 56 0.57 6.01 -6.61
N VAL A 57 1.63 5.28 -6.97
CA VAL A 57 2.87 5.27 -6.20
C VAL A 57 3.50 6.66 -6.16
N GLY A 58 3.51 7.37 -7.30
CA GLY A 58 3.98 8.75 -7.36
C GLY A 58 3.17 9.69 -6.47
N GLY A 59 1.84 9.53 -6.47
CA GLY A 59 0.97 10.30 -5.60
C GLY A 59 1.23 10.03 -4.12
N LEU A 60 1.43 8.77 -3.76
CA LEU A 60 1.78 8.40 -2.39
C LEU A 60 3.11 9.03 -1.98
N LEU A 61 4.10 8.99 -2.85
CA LEU A 61 5.40 9.60 -2.58
C LEU A 61 5.25 11.10 -2.31
N SER A 62 4.45 11.80 -3.10
CA SER A 62 4.19 13.22 -2.89
C SER A 62 3.54 13.49 -1.52
N ARG A 63 2.58 12.66 -1.13
CA ARG A 63 1.93 12.78 0.18
C ARG A 63 2.91 12.56 1.32
N LEU A 64 3.78 11.56 1.20
CA LEU A 64 4.80 11.29 2.22
C LEU A 64 5.77 12.47 2.36
N HIS A 65 6.16 13.10 1.25
CA HIS A 65 7.00 14.28 1.28
C HIS A 65 6.31 15.47 1.96
N ALA A 66 5.01 15.64 1.71
CA ALA A 66 4.26 16.75 2.29
C ALA A 66 4.07 16.58 3.80
N GLU A 67 3.94 15.34 4.27
CA GLU A 67 3.72 15.02 5.69
C GLU A 67 5.01 14.80 6.45
N GLY A 68 6.05 14.47 5.75
CA GLY A 68 7.37 14.25 6.35
C GLY A 68 8.19 15.50 6.39
#